data_0c562b88ec68be562e70c1dc16378fb1
#
_entry.id   0c562b88ec68be562e70c1dc16378fb1
#
_cell.length_a   1.000
_cell.length_b   1.000
_cell.length_c   1.000
_cell.angle_alpha   90.00
_cell.angle_beta   90.00
_cell.angle_gamma   90.00
#
_symmetry.space_group_name_H-M   'P 1'
#
loop_
_entity.id
_entity.type
_entity.pdbx_description
1 polymer ?
#
loop_
_entity_poly.entity_id
_entity_poly.type
_entity_poly.pdbx_seq_one_letter_code
_entity_poly.pdbx_strand_id
1 'polypeptide(L)'
;QLYNTKGARIIGNQISFVRDALYIDVSHHAIFQRNRLHHSRYGTHYMNSYYNLWEDNDTWHNRGGLALMEVRDQTIRNNRAWKNSDHGIMLRTLQDSEVDGNWVANNGRGFFVYDVEYIKLRDNVVANNRIGVHLSGSPRNEVDGNDFVDNQQQVKYAGTRDLAWGGKKGNFWSNYRGWDRNDDGRGDIPYEANDMVDRLTWRYPGVR
;
A
#
# COMPACT_ATOMS: atom_id res chain seq x y z
N GLN A 1 17.15 -10.78 -11.88
CA GLN A 1 17.20 -11.33 -10.54
C GLN A 1 18.40 -10.75 -9.79
N LEU A 2 18.18 -10.33 -8.52
CA LEU A 2 19.25 -9.99 -7.58
C LEU A 2 19.19 -10.99 -6.42
N TYR A 3 20.32 -11.51 -6.06
CA TYR A 3 20.47 -12.42 -4.93
C TYR A 3 21.78 -12.12 -4.20
N ASN A 4 21.70 -11.94 -2.89
CA ASN A 4 22.84 -11.69 -2.01
C ASN A 4 23.74 -10.54 -2.49
N THR A 5 23.12 -9.37 -2.74
CA THR A 5 23.84 -8.18 -3.22
C THR A 5 23.78 -7.04 -2.22
N LYS A 6 24.75 -6.13 -2.30
CA LYS A 6 24.77 -4.91 -1.51
C LYS A 6 25.02 -3.70 -2.41
N GLY A 7 24.23 -2.64 -2.22
CA GLY A 7 24.43 -1.37 -2.92
C GLY A 7 24.08 -1.41 -4.41
N ALA A 8 23.25 -2.37 -4.85
CA ALA A 8 22.85 -2.46 -6.24
C ALA A 8 22.00 -1.24 -6.66
N ARG A 9 22.10 -0.83 -7.92
CA ARG A 9 21.33 0.27 -8.51
C ARG A 9 20.60 -0.23 -9.75
N ILE A 10 19.28 -0.32 -9.64
CA ILE A 10 18.37 -0.77 -10.72
C ILE A 10 17.54 0.45 -11.13
N ILE A 11 17.94 1.11 -12.19
CA ILE A 11 17.42 2.44 -12.55
C ILE A 11 17.01 2.49 -14.02
N GLY A 12 15.78 2.97 -14.29
CA GLY A 12 15.31 3.28 -15.64
C GLY A 12 15.08 2.07 -16.54
N ASN A 13 14.85 0.89 -15.98
CA ASN A 13 14.61 -0.31 -16.77
C ASN A 13 13.13 -0.43 -17.15
N GLN A 14 12.87 -1.01 -18.32
CA GLN A 14 11.55 -1.49 -18.70
C GLN A 14 11.56 -3.01 -18.79
N ILE A 15 10.72 -3.67 -18.00
CA ILE A 15 10.67 -5.13 -17.91
C ILE A 15 9.21 -5.57 -17.99
N SER A 16 8.92 -6.50 -18.89
CA SER A 16 7.55 -6.97 -19.12
C SER A 16 7.49 -8.38 -19.72
N PHE A 17 6.29 -8.98 -19.68
CA PHE A 17 5.99 -10.29 -20.24
C PHE A 17 6.87 -11.42 -19.69
N VAL A 18 7.18 -11.33 -18.41
CA VAL A 18 7.95 -12.33 -17.66
C VAL A 18 7.17 -12.76 -16.41
N ARG A 19 7.62 -13.81 -15.73
CA ARG A 19 6.99 -14.24 -14.49
C ARG A 19 7.01 -13.13 -13.44
N ASP A 20 8.20 -12.67 -13.06
CA ASP A 20 8.43 -11.59 -12.11
C ASP A 20 9.42 -10.62 -12.75
N ALA A 21 9.01 -9.35 -12.94
CA ALA A 21 9.85 -8.39 -13.65
C ALA A 21 11.14 -8.10 -12.88
N LEU A 22 11.03 -7.90 -11.57
CA LEU A 22 12.16 -7.87 -10.65
C LEU A 22 11.96 -8.95 -9.57
N TYR A 23 12.92 -9.84 -9.43
CA TYR A 23 13.01 -10.79 -8.33
C TYR A 23 14.24 -10.48 -7.48
N ILE A 24 14.04 -10.12 -6.22
CA ILE A 24 15.09 -9.68 -5.31
C ILE A 24 15.00 -10.47 -4.01
N ASP A 25 16.12 -11.00 -3.58
CA ASP A 25 16.23 -11.73 -2.33
C ASP A 25 17.61 -11.47 -1.68
N VAL A 26 17.62 -11.31 -0.35
CA VAL A 26 18.83 -11.06 0.44
C VAL A 26 19.70 -9.94 -0.15
N SER A 27 19.09 -8.80 -0.50
CA SER A 27 19.79 -7.69 -1.15
C SER A 27 19.55 -6.39 -0.41
N HIS A 28 20.62 -5.73 0.04
CA HIS A 28 20.57 -4.61 0.97
C HIS A 28 21.17 -3.33 0.39
N HIS A 29 20.73 -2.17 0.91
CA HIS A 29 21.22 -0.85 0.52
C HIS A 29 21.12 -0.59 -0.99
N ALA A 30 20.11 -1.16 -1.63
CA ALA A 30 19.89 -1.02 -3.06
C ALA A 30 18.93 0.15 -3.38
N ILE A 31 19.02 0.64 -4.59
CA ILE A 31 18.16 1.69 -5.14
C ILE A 31 17.41 1.13 -6.35
N PHE A 32 16.10 1.13 -6.28
CA PHE A 32 15.17 0.78 -7.36
C PHE A 32 14.42 2.04 -7.77
N GLN A 33 14.78 2.63 -8.89
CA GLN A 33 14.29 3.95 -9.26
C GLN A 33 13.91 4.04 -10.75
N ARG A 34 12.77 4.69 -11.03
CA ARG A 34 12.29 4.96 -12.40
C ARG A 34 12.20 3.71 -13.30
N ASN A 35 11.88 2.56 -12.71
CA ASN A 35 11.66 1.35 -13.49
C ASN A 35 10.19 1.23 -13.92
N ARG A 36 9.96 0.64 -15.07
CA ARG A 36 8.64 0.38 -15.64
C ARG A 36 8.42 -1.14 -15.73
N LEU A 37 7.54 -1.65 -14.86
CA LEU A 37 7.38 -3.08 -14.60
C LEU A 37 5.94 -3.50 -14.91
N HIS A 38 5.70 -4.27 -15.96
CA HIS A 38 4.33 -4.50 -16.40
C HIS A 38 4.10 -5.84 -17.11
N HIS A 39 2.82 -6.25 -17.22
CA HIS A 39 2.38 -7.48 -17.90
C HIS A 39 3.11 -8.73 -17.39
N SER A 40 3.22 -8.86 -16.09
CA SER A 40 3.93 -9.95 -15.41
C SER A 40 3.07 -10.48 -14.25
N ARG A 41 3.47 -11.58 -13.63
CA ARG A 41 2.83 -12.02 -12.39
C ARG A 41 3.02 -10.97 -11.29
N TYR A 42 4.27 -10.59 -11.06
CA TYR A 42 4.63 -9.47 -10.19
C TYR A 42 5.50 -8.46 -10.93
N GLY A 43 5.22 -7.18 -10.75
CA GLY A 43 6.16 -6.14 -11.11
C GLY A 43 7.44 -6.29 -10.29
N THR A 44 7.27 -6.49 -8.98
CA THR A 44 8.38 -6.81 -8.07
C THR A 44 7.98 -7.91 -7.11
N HIS A 45 8.82 -8.93 -6.99
CA HIS A 45 8.80 -9.96 -5.98
C HIS A 45 10.07 -9.84 -5.14
N TYR A 46 9.94 -9.35 -3.91
CA TYR A 46 11.04 -8.85 -3.12
C TYR A 46 10.98 -9.39 -1.69
N MET A 47 12.05 -10.03 -1.23
CA MET A 47 12.11 -10.70 0.07
C MET A 47 13.43 -10.47 0.79
N ASN A 48 13.43 -10.67 2.12
CA ASN A 48 14.60 -10.77 2.98
C ASN A 48 15.65 -9.66 2.77
N SER A 49 15.23 -8.45 2.48
CA SER A 49 16.11 -7.38 2.04
C SER A 49 15.84 -6.11 2.82
N TYR A 50 16.88 -5.37 3.19
CA TYR A 50 16.79 -4.28 4.16
C TYR A 50 17.47 -3.02 3.67
N TYR A 51 17.04 -1.85 4.17
CA TYR A 51 17.62 -0.53 3.89
C TYR A 51 17.58 -0.14 2.41
N ASN A 52 16.49 -0.44 1.71
CA ASN A 52 16.38 -0.18 0.28
C ASN A 52 15.44 0.98 -0.02
N LEU A 53 15.69 1.63 -1.14
CA LEU A 53 14.87 2.72 -1.68
C LEU A 53 14.09 2.24 -2.91
N TRP A 54 12.77 2.42 -2.87
CA TRP A 54 11.84 2.22 -3.98
C TRP A 54 11.23 3.57 -4.33
N GLU A 55 11.67 4.19 -5.42
CA GLU A 55 11.27 5.55 -5.77
C GLU A 55 10.93 5.71 -7.25
N ASP A 56 9.86 6.44 -7.54
CA ASP A 56 9.44 6.80 -8.90
C ASP A 56 9.25 5.60 -9.83
N ASN A 57 8.91 4.41 -9.33
CA ASN A 57 8.69 3.26 -10.19
C ASN A 57 7.22 3.19 -10.63
N ASP A 58 7.01 2.73 -11.85
CA ASP A 58 5.73 2.44 -12.47
C ASP A 58 5.47 0.94 -12.52
N THR A 59 4.32 0.49 -12.01
CA THR A 59 3.94 -0.93 -12.07
C THR A 59 2.47 -1.08 -12.44
N TRP A 60 2.20 -1.76 -13.56
CA TRP A 60 0.82 -1.89 -14.06
C TRP A 60 0.57 -3.16 -14.86
N HIS A 61 -0.72 -3.55 -14.94
CA HIS A 61 -1.14 -4.76 -15.64
C HIS A 61 -0.41 -6.03 -15.20
N ASN A 62 -0.06 -6.11 -13.91
CA ASN A 62 0.44 -7.32 -13.28
C ASN A 62 -0.68 -7.97 -12.46
N ARG A 63 -0.44 -9.17 -11.94
CA ARG A 63 -1.25 -9.68 -10.84
C ARG A 63 -0.99 -8.84 -9.58
N GLY A 64 0.26 -8.67 -9.19
CA GLY A 64 0.69 -7.78 -8.12
C GLY A 64 1.71 -6.76 -8.60
N GLY A 65 1.57 -5.51 -8.16
CA GLY A 65 2.51 -4.45 -8.51
C GLY A 65 3.84 -4.61 -7.79
N LEU A 66 3.98 -3.98 -6.63
CA LEU A 66 5.13 -4.13 -5.74
C LEU A 66 4.75 -5.09 -4.60
N ALA A 67 5.43 -6.22 -4.49
CA ALA A 67 5.24 -7.19 -3.42
C ALA A 67 6.51 -7.28 -2.56
N LEU A 68 6.48 -6.63 -1.38
CA LEU A 68 7.56 -6.57 -0.42
C LEU A 68 7.24 -7.46 0.77
N MET A 69 8.07 -8.47 1.01
CA MET A 69 7.83 -9.51 2.00
C MET A 69 9.05 -9.76 2.88
N GLU A 70 8.83 -9.95 4.19
CA GLU A 70 9.88 -10.26 5.16
C GLU A 70 11.03 -9.23 5.12
N VAL A 71 10.68 -7.94 5.20
CA VAL A 71 11.61 -6.83 5.01
C VAL A 71 11.48 -5.78 6.10
N ARG A 72 12.48 -4.93 6.24
CA ARG A 72 12.47 -3.80 7.16
C ARG A 72 13.30 -2.63 6.65
N ASP A 73 13.15 -1.47 7.28
CA ASP A 73 13.92 -0.26 6.98
C ASP A 73 13.82 0.10 5.48
N GLN A 74 12.59 0.12 4.95
CA GLN A 74 12.33 0.47 3.56
C GLN A 74 11.87 1.92 3.43
N THR A 75 12.28 2.56 2.36
CA THR A 75 11.69 3.81 1.89
C THR A 75 10.98 3.54 0.55
N ILE A 76 9.66 3.68 0.54
CA ILE A 76 8.80 3.38 -0.61
C ILE A 76 8.05 4.66 -0.96
N ARG A 77 8.54 5.43 -1.93
CA ARG A 77 7.98 6.74 -2.20
C ARG A 77 7.77 7.05 -3.68
N ASN A 78 6.74 7.84 -3.94
CA ASN A 78 6.42 8.36 -5.28
C ASN A 78 6.23 7.27 -6.35
N ASN A 79 5.96 6.03 -5.97
CA ASN A 79 5.70 4.98 -6.95
C ASN A 79 4.25 5.06 -7.45
N ARG A 80 4.02 4.62 -8.68
CA ARG A 80 2.69 4.50 -9.26
C ARG A 80 2.37 3.04 -9.52
N ALA A 81 1.27 2.54 -8.93
CA ALA A 81 0.82 1.17 -9.07
C ALA A 81 -0.65 1.14 -9.51
N TRP A 82 -0.92 0.71 -10.76
CA TRP A 82 -2.29 0.76 -11.26
C TRP A 82 -2.66 -0.42 -12.16
N LYS A 83 -3.97 -0.71 -12.20
CA LYS A 83 -4.51 -1.80 -13.02
C LYS A 83 -3.84 -3.16 -12.77
N ASN A 84 -3.41 -3.40 -11.54
CA ASN A 84 -2.95 -4.72 -11.13
C ASN A 84 -4.17 -5.51 -10.62
N SER A 85 -4.28 -6.78 -11.02
CA SER A 85 -5.51 -7.54 -10.79
C SER A 85 -5.74 -7.92 -9.33
N ASP A 86 -4.69 -8.05 -8.53
CA ASP A 86 -4.79 -8.35 -7.10
C ASP A 86 -4.45 -7.12 -6.24
N HIS A 87 -3.19 -6.67 -6.20
CA HIS A 87 -2.77 -5.56 -5.35
C HIS A 87 -1.83 -4.60 -6.09
N GLY A 88 -1.92 -3.31 -5.74
CA GLY A 88 -0.98 -2.30 -6.21
C GLY A 88 0.35 -2.43 -5.45
N ILE A 89 0.30 -2.26 -4.13
CA ILE A 89 1.47 -2.42 -3.25
C ILE A 89 1.10 -3.38 -2.12
N MET A 90 1.85 -4.47 -1.99
CA MET A 90 1.73 -5.42 -0.89
C MET A 90 2.92 -5.28 0.06
N LEU A 91 2.60 -5.11 1.34
CA LEU A 91 3.53 -5.08 2.46
C LEU A 91 3.19 -6.26 3.36
N ARG A 92 4.10 -7.22 3.46
CA ARG A 92 3.88 -8.42 4.26
C ARG A 92 5.07 -8.68 5.18
N THR A 93 4.80 -8.86 6.47
CA THR A 93 5.84 -9.09 7.48
C THR A 93 6.93 -8.02 7.37
N LEU A 94 6.52 -6.76 7.48
CA LEU A 94 7.38 -5.60 7.23
C LEU A 94 7.43 -4.71 8.47
N GLN A 95 8.60 -4.15 8.77
CA GLN A 95 8.81 -3.29 9.93
C GLN A 95 9.59 -2.01 9.58
N ASP A 96 9.44 -0.98 10.45
CA ASP A 96 10.26 0.22 10.49
C ASP A 96 10.43 0.90 9.12
N SER A 97 9.34 1.12 8.40
CA SER A 97 9.40 1.58 7.01
C SER A 97 8.52 2.79 6.74
N GLU A 98 8.88 3.57 5.74
CA GLU A 98 8.14 4.72 5.27
C GLU A 98 7.53 4.46 3.89
N VAL A 99 6.22 4.73 3.77
CA VAL A 99 5.43 4.53 2.55
C VAL A 99 4.72 5.83 2.24
N ASP A 100 5.31 6.63 1.37
CA ASP A 100 4.98 8.05 1.24
C ASP A 100 4.76 8.49 -0.21
N GLY A 101 3.75 9.32 -0.46
CA GLY A 101 3.52 9.95 -1.75
C GLY A 101 3.23 8.98 -2.92
N ASN A 102 2.86 7.74 -2.65
CA ASN A 102 2.59 6.79 -3.73
C ASN A 102 1.18 7.00 -4.31
N TRP A 103 1.04 6.78 -5.62
CA TRP A 103 -0.24 6.77 -6.30
C TRP A 103 -0.66 5.35 -6.66
N VAL A 104 -1.78 4.89 -6.06
CA VAL A 104 -2.21 3.49 -6.13
C VAL A 104 -3.67 3.42 -6.57
N ALA A 105 -3.92 3.06 -7.83
CA ALA A 105 -5.25 3.19 -8.40
C ALA A 105 -5.71 2.04 -9.30
N ASN A 106 -7.03 1.80 -9.32
CA ASN A 106 -7.63 0.78 -10.18
C ASN A 106 -7.09 -0.64 -9.97
N ASN A 107 -6.74 -1.01 -8.74
CA ASN A 107 -6.29 -2.35 -8.39
C ASN A 107 -7.41 -3.15 -7.69
N GLY A 108 -7.24 -4.45 -7.56
CA GLY A 108 -8.09 -5.26 -6.68
C GLY A 108 -8.01 -4.78 -5.24
N ARG A 109 -6.81 -4.57 -4.74
CA ARG A 109 -6.49 -3.89 -3.47
C ARG A 109 -5.44 -2.81 -3.76
N GLY A 110 -5.65 -1.61 -3.29
CA GLY A 110 -4.64 -0.56 -3.41
C GLY A 110 -3.40 -0.96 -2.61
N PHE A 111 -3.50 -0.87 -1.29
CA PHE A 111 -2.52 -1.44 -0.37
C PHE A 111 -3.04 -2.74 0.25
N PHE A 112 -2.18 -3.75 0.30
CA PHE A 112 -2.40 -4.96 1.08
C PHE A 112 -1.33 -5.05 2.16
N VAL A 113 -1.73 -4.86 3.43
CA VAL A 113 -0.86 -4.75 4.61
C VAL A 113 -1.16 -5.93 5.53
N TYR A 114 -0.22 -6.86 5.64
CA TYR A 114 -0.39 -8.09 6.41
C TYR A 114 0.81 -8.32 7.33
N ASP A 115 0.55 -8.43 8.64
CA ASP A 115 1.58 -8.65 9.66
C ASP A 115 2.70 -7.58 9.59
N VAL A 116 2.30 -6.31 9.66
CA VAL A 116 3.17 -5.14 9.49
C VAL A 116 3.11 -4.26 10.73
N GLU A 117 4.27 -3.84 11.22
CA GLU A 117 4.38 -2.96 12.39
C GLU A 117 5.32 -1.78 12.14
N TYR A 118 5.04 -0.67 12.81
CA TYR A 118 5.86 0.53 12.82
C TYR A 118 6.09 1.15 11.44
N ILE A 119 5.08 1.08 10.56
CA ILE A 119 5.14 1.82 9.30
C ILE A 119 4.44 3.17 9.40
N LYS A 120 4.89 4.08 8.56
CA LYS A 120 4.23 5.35 8.30
C LYS A 120 3.68 5.32 6.87
N LEU A 121 2.37 5.15 6.75
CA LEU A 121 1.65 5.21 5.48
C LEU A 121 1.11 6.64 5.33
N ARG A 122 1.80 7.49 4.58
CA ARG A 122 1.52 8.92 4.54
C ARG A 122 1.43 9.49 3.13
N ASP A 123 0.62 10.53 3.00
CA ASP A 123 0.53 11.36 1.80
C ASP A 123 0.33 10.55 0.50
N ASN A 124 -0.28 9.35 0.57
CA ASN A 124 -0.56 8.52 -0.59
C ASN A 124 -1.93 8.84 -1.17
N VAL A 125 -2.07 8.71 -2.49
CA VAL A 125 -3.35 8.75 -3.19
C VAL A 125 -3.77 7.32 -3.51
N VAL A 126 -4.92 6.90 -2.94
CA VAL A 126 -5.47 5.55 -3.06
C VAL A 126 -6.85 5.63 -3.71
N ALA A 127 -6.93 5.38 -5.02
CA ALA A 127 -8.11 5.74 -5.79
C ALA A 127 -8.69 4.59 -6.64
N ASN A 128 -10.02 4.51 -6.71
CA ASN A 128 -10.73 3.60 -7.62
C ASN A 128 -10.33 2.11 -7.49
N ASN A 129 -9.87 1.68 -6.33
CA ASN A 129 -9.59 0.27 -6.08
C ASN A 129 -10.87 -0.45 -5.60
N ARG A 130 -10.92 -1.78 -5.73
CA ARG A 130 -11.99 -2.55 -5.10
C ARG A 130 -11.90 -2.44 -3.57
N ILE A 131 -10.70 -2.51 -3.02
CA ILE A 131 -10.41 -2.19 -1.61
C ILE A 131 -9.25 -1.19 -1.61
N GLY A 132 -9.43 -0.03 -0.98
CA GLY A 132 -8.38 0.97 -0.89
C GLY A 132 -7.19 0.45 -0.08
N VAL A 133 -7.38 0.22 1.22
CA VAL A 133 -6.39 -0.41 2.10
C VAL A 133 -6.98 -1.64 2.77
N HIS A 134 -6.29 -2.76 2.66
CA HIS A 134 -6.61 -3.99 3.38
C HIS A 134 -5.53 -4.26 4.44
N LEU A 135 -5.89 -4.09 5.70
CA LEU A 135 -5.02 -4.31 6.87
C LEU A 135 -5.41 -5.62 7.56
N SER A 136 -4.43 -6.46 7.88
CA SER A 136 -4.66 -7.68 8.66
C SER A 136 -3.50 -7.93 9.60
N GLY A 137 -3.77 -8.10 10.91
CA GLY A 137 -2.75 -8.37 11.91
C GLY A 137 -1.63 -7.32 11.97
N SER A 138 -1.94 -6.04 11.71
CA SER A 138 -0.94 -4.98 11.50
C SER A 138 -1.11 -3.86 12.53
N PRO A 139 -0.69 -4.05 13.78
CA PRO A 139 -0.78 -3.04 14.83
C PRO A 139 0.30 -1.97 14.72
N ARG A 140 0.18 -0.90 15.51
CA ARG A 140 1.21 0.13 15.74
C ARG A 140 1.69 0.83 14.48
N ASN A 141 0.82 0.99 13.50
CA ASN A 141 1.11 1.72 12.28
C ASN A 141 0.45 3.10 12.32
N GLU A 142 1.00 4.03 11.55
CA GLU A 142 0.45 5.36 11.35
C GLU A 142 -0.08 5.51 9.91
N VAL A 143 -1.33 5.98 9.79
CA VAL A 143 -1.98 6.22 8.50
C VAL A 143 -2.47 7.67 8.50
N ASP A 144 -1.71 8.59 7.90
CA ASP A 144 -1.95 10.03 8.00
C ASP A 144 -1.73 10.77 6.68
N GLY A 145 -2.57 11.74 6.38
CA GLY A 145 -2.44 12.58 5.18
C GLY A 145 -2.75 11.87 3.86
N ASN A 146 -3.37 10.70 3.88
CA ASN A 146 -3.68 9.98 2.65
C ASN A 146 -5.04 10.40 2.08
N ASP A 147 -5.15 10.35 0.76
CA ASP A 147 -6.38 10.55 0.01
C ASP A 147 -6.99 9.21 -0.41
N PHE A 148 -8.12 8.84 0.20
CA PHE A 148 -8.89 7.65 -0.17
C PHE A 148 -10.07 8.07 -1.05
N VAL A 149 -9.93 7.84 -2.36
CA VAL A 149 -10.84 8.39 -3.37
C VAL A 149 -11.57 7.28 -4.12
N ASP A 150 -12.89 7.26 -4.04
CA ASP A 150 -13.78 6.41 -4.85
C ASP A 150 -13.41 4.91 -4.88
N ASN A 151 -12.82 4.40 -3.80
CA ASN A 151 -12.67 2.96 -3.66
C ASN A 151 -14.02 2.33 -3.32
N GLN A 152 -14.32 1.13 -3.84
CA GLN A 152 -15.59 0.45 -3.53
C GLN A 152 -15.73 0.18 -2.02
N GLN A 153 -14.61 -0.15 -1.38
CA GLN A 153 -14.44 -0.18 0.05
C GLN A 153 -13.17 0.58 0.40
N GLN A 154 -13.29 1.68 1.15
CA GLN A 154 -12.12 2.53 1.46
C GLN A 154 -11.08 1.76 2.28
N VAL A 155 -11.53 1.10 3.34
CA VAL A 155 -10.67 0.33 4.23
C VAL A 155 -11.33 -0.99 4.60
N LYS A 156 -10.53 -2.05 4.63
CA LYS A 156 -10.89 -3.32 5.25
C LYS A 156 -9.81 -3.68 6.28
N TYR A 157 -10.19 -3.91 7.53
CA TYR A 157 -9.22 -4.36 8.53
C TYR A 157 -9.75 -5.50 9.39
N ALA A 158 -8.85 -6.40 9.77
CA ALA A 158 -9.14 -7.51 10.67
C ALA A 158 -7.94 -7.76 11.59
N GLY A 159 -8.23 -8.04 12.90
CA GLY A 159 -7.18 -8.36 13.86
C GLY A 159 -6.14 -7.26 14.08
N THR A 160 -6.47 -6.02 13.74
CA THR A 160 -5.57 -4.87 13.88
C THR A 160 -6.04 -4.02 15.07
N ARG A 161 -5.14 -3.75 15.99
CA ARG A 161 -5.36 -2.86 17.15
C ARG A 161 -4.28 -1.79 17.16
N ASP A 162 -4.48 -0.73 17.93
CA ASP A 162 -3.50 0.35 18.13
C ASP A 162 -3.00 0.97 16.82
N LEU A 163 -3.89 1.14 15.85
CA LEU A 163 -3.62 1.83 14.60
C LEU A 163 -3.94 3.32 14.75
N ALA A 164 -2.97 4.18 14.48
CA ALA A 164 -3.20 5.62 14.47
C ALA A 164 -3.74 6.07 13.11
N TRP A 165 -5.02 6.40 13.06
CA TRP A 165 -5.67 7.01 11.90
C TRP A 165 -5.70 8.52 12.04
N GLY A 166 -5.05 9.24 11.11
CA GLY A 166 -5.08 10.68 11.10
C GLY A 166 -4.25 11.32 12.22
N GLY A 167 -2.96 11.41 12.04
CA GLY A 167 -2.06 12.11 12.95
C GLY A 167 -2.26 13.62 12.89
N LYS A 168 -1.29 14.36 12.33
CA LYS A 168 -1.35 15.84 12.24
C LYS A 168 -2.22 16.34 11.09
N LYS A 169 -2.25 15.63 9.96
CA LYS A 169 -2.96 16.05 8.74
C LYS A 169 -4.39 15.51 8.69
N GLY A 170 -4.62 14.30 9.20
CA GLY A 170 -5.84 13.54 8.94
C GLY A 170 -5.84 12.91 7.53
N ASN A 171 -6.79 12.01 7.25
CA ASN A 171 -6.95 11.41 5.93
C ASN A 171 -8.19 11.96 5.24
N PHE A 172 -8.13 12.13 3.94
CA PHE A 172 -9.30 12.45 3.11
C PHE A 172 -10.06 11.17 2.72
N TRP A 173 -11.38 11.23 2.81
CA TRP A 173 -12.29 10.14 2.45
C TRP A 173 -13.38 10.66 1.51
N SER A 174 -13.38 10.27 0.25
CA SER A 174 -14.34 10.78 -0.74
C SER A 174 -15.81 10.49 -0.39
N ASN A 175 -16.06 9.49 0.44
CA ASN A 175 -17.39 9.12 0.92
C ASN A 175 -17.69 9.63 2.34
N TYR A 176 -16.88 10.51 2.89
CA TYR A 176 -17.16 11.13 4.18
C TYR A 176 -18.43 11.99 4.14
N ARG A 177 -19.29 11.83 5.14
CA ARG A 177 -20.56 12.55 5.26
C ARG A 177 -20.72 13.26 6.61
N GLY A 178 -19.63 13.43 7.33
CA GLY A 178 -19.63 14.14 8.61
C GLY A 178 -19.75 15.66 8.44
N TRP A 179 -19.89 16.34 9.54
CA TRP A 179 -20.00 17.80 9.60
C TRP A 179 -18.62 18.40 9.83
N ASP A 180 -18.39 19.54 9.25
CA ASP A 180 -17.29 20.46 9.55
C ASP A 180 -17.96 21.78 9.99
N ARG A 181 -18.15 21.96 11.30
CA ARG A 181 -18.90 23.10 11.86
C ARG A 181 -18.04 24.34 12.02
N ASN A 182 -16.74 24.14 12.16
CA ASN A 182 -15.79 25.22 12.36
C ASN A 182 -15.11 25.67 11.06
N ASP A 183 -15.44 25.03 9.93
CA ASP A 183 -14.95 25.34 8.57
C ASP A 183 -13.41 25.29 8.46
N ASP A 184 -12.78 24.34 9.19
CA ASP A 184 -11.34 24.15 9.15
C ASP A 184 -10.86 23.14 8.11
N GLY A 185 -11.80 22.58 7.32
CA GLY A 185 -11.57 21.57 6.29
C GLY A 185 -11.41 20.15 6.84
N ARG A 186 -11.73 19.94 8.13
CA ARG A 186 -11.71 18.64 8.80
C ARG A 186 -13.07 18.29 9.35
N GLY A 187 -13.44 17.05 9.25
CA GLY A 187 -14.70 16.59 9.84
C GLY A 187 -14.62 16.53 11.36
N ASP A 188 -15.60 17.11 12.06
CA ASP A 188 -15.74 17.06 13.53
C ASP A 188 -16.04 15.66 14.05
N ILE A 189 -16.49 14.75 13.20
CA ILE A 189 -16.81 13.36 13.54
C ILE A 189 -15.82 12.45 12.84
N PRO A 190 -15.16 11.52 13.55
CA PRO A 190 -14.23 10.57 12.93
C PRO A 190 -14.91 9.73 11.84
N TYR A 191 -14.18 9.45 10.75
CA TYR A 191 -14.63 8.53 9.72
C TYR A 191 -14.68 7.10 10.27
N GLU A 192 -15.82 6.43 10.13
CA GLU A 192 -15.98 5.04 10.51
C GLU A 192 -15.86 4.14 9.28
N ALA A 193 -14.70 3.51 9.13
CA ALA A 193 -14.36 2.68 7.96
C ALA A 193 -15.06 1.32 7.91
N ASN A 194 -15.57 0.84 9.04
CA ASN A 194 -16.22 -0.47 9.17
C ASN A 194 -17.46 -0.32 10.03
N ASP A 195 -18.55 0.03 9.42
CA ASP A 195 -19.83 0.11 10.09
C ASP A 195 -20.37 -1.29 10.51
N MET A 196 -21.50 -1.31 11.17
CA MET A 196 -22.10 -2.57 11.62
C MET A 196 -22.47 -3.48 10.43
N VAL A 197 -22.84 -2.92 9.29
CA VAL A 197 -23.20 -3.65 8.07
C VAL A 197 -21.96 -4.34 7.49
N ASP A 198 -20.85 -3.62 7.39
CA ASP A 198 -19.57 -4.16 6.95
C ASP A 198 -19.12 -5.33 7.84
N ARG A 199 -19.20 -5.16 9.17
CA ARG A 199 -18.86 -6.22 10.15
C ARG A 199 -19.75 -7.45 10.02
N LEU A 200 -21.04 -7.26 9.78
CA LEU A 200 -22.00 -8.36 9.58
C LEU A 200 -21.75 -9.10 8.27
N THR A 201 -21.52 -8.38 7.18
CA THR A 201 -21.24 -8.98 5.86
C THR A 201 -19.93 -9.76 5.82
N TRP A 202 -18.93 -9.36 6.62
CA TRP A 202 -17.69 -10.13 6.73
C TRP A 202 -17.86 -11.40 7.56
N ARG A 203 -18.67 -11.32 8.62
CA ARG A 203 -18.94 -12.48 9.48
C ARG A 203 -19.90 -13.48 8.82
N TYR A 204 -20.77 -12.98 7.96
CA TYR A 204 -21.80 -13.75 7.27
C TYR A 204 -21.87 -13.38 5.78
N PRO A 205 -20.99 -13.92 4.94
CA PRO A 205 -20.89 -13.51 3.52
C PRO A 205 -22.16 -13.75 2.67
N GLY A 206 -23.12 -14.49 3.18
CA GLY A 206 -24.41 -14.77 2.53
C GLY A 206 -25.52 -13.76 2.82
N VAL A 207 -25.28 -12.78 3.69
CA VAL A 207 -26.25 -11.72 4.00
C VAL A 207 -25.91 -10.49 3.15
N ARG A 208 -26.50 -10.41 1.99
CA ARG A 208 -26.53 -9.21 1.14
C ARG A 208 -27.98 -8.80 0.93
#